data_074fa55fd22d903fb3b0b1da385362e3
#
_entry.id   074fa55fd22d903fb3b0b1da385362e3
#
_cell.length_a   1.000
_cell.length_b   1.000
_cell.length_c   1.000
_cell.angle_alpha   90.00
_cell.angle_beta   90.00
_cell.angle_gamma   90.00
#
_symmetry.space_group_name_H-M   'P 1'
#
loop_
_entity.id
_entity.type
_entity.pdbx_description
1 polymer ?
#
loop_
_entity_poly.entity_id
_entity_poly.type
_entity_poly.pdbx_seq_one_letter_code
_entity_poly.pdbx_strand_id
1 'polypeptide(L)'
;PDEGYDKVMDINVKAIFTLTRDLMPLLKQGASQQNPSRVINIGSIDGLRVSTMDNFAYGASKAAVHFLTKNLALRLGPKGVTVNAIAPGAFQSNMMNATLEKFQDKIESENPLGRIGSPEDMAGLALYLASNASRYMTGQVIALDGGRHIGARQD
;
A
#
# COMPACT_ATOMS: atom_id res chain seq x y z
N PRO A 1 17.04 -5.18 -17.47
CA PRO A 1 18.31 -5.60 -16.85
C PRO A 1 18.05 -5.99 -15.40
N ASP A 2 18.78 -6.99 -14.89
CA ASP A 2 18.62 -7.54 -13.53
C ASP A 2 18.82 -6.47 -12.46
N GLU A 3 19.75 -5.53 -12.68
CA GLU A 3 19.98 -4.38 -11.81
C GLU A 3 18.72 -3.54 -11.53
N GLY A 4 17.86 -3.38 -12.54
CA GLY A 4 16.61 -2.64 -12.39
C GLY A 4 15.60 -3.40 -11.53
N TYR A 5 15.54 -4.73 -11.69
CA TYR A 5 14.70 -5.61 -10.88
C TYR A 5 15.15 -5.59 -9.43
N ASP A 6 16.43 -5.78 -9.18
CA ASP A 6 17.03 -5.80 -7.85
C ASP A 6 16.82 -4.48 -7.12
N LYS A 7 17.01 -3.35 -7.81
CA LYS A 7 16.77 -2.01 -7.24
C LYS A 7 15.31 -1.82 -6.80
N VAL A 8 14.35 -2.29 -7.60
CA VAL A 8 12.92 -2.22 -7.24
C VAL A 8 12.63 -3.06 -6.00
N MET A 9 13.16 -4.28 -5.93
CA MET A 9 13.00 -5.16 -4.77
C MET A 9 13.67 -4.59 -3.51
N ASP A 10 14.85 -4.03 -3.63
CA ASP A 10 15.57 -3.40 -2.52
C ASP A 10 14.79 -2.20 -1.95
N ILE A 11 14.31 -1.31 -2.81
CA ILE A 11 13.60 -0.11 -2.39
C ILE A 11 12.20 -0.44 -1.86
N ASN A 12 11.44 -1.28 -2.56
CA ASN A 12 10.04 -1.49 -2.23
C ASN A 12 9.83 -2.53 -1.12
N VAL A 13 10.70 -3.53 -1.01
CA VAL A 13 10.51 -4.67 -0.08
C VAL A 13 11.52 -4.66 1.05
N LYS A 14 12.81 -4.73 0.70
CA LYS A 14 13.88 -4.83 1.70
C LYS A 14 13.94 -3.61 2.60
N ALA A 15 13.72 -2.40 2.06
CA ALA A 15 13.72 -1.19 2.86
C ALA A 15 12.61 -1.21 3.93
N ILE A 16 11.40 -1.69 3.60
CA ILE A 16 10.30 -1.82 4.58
C ILE A 16 10.69 -2.77 5.70
N PHE A 17 11.25 -3.94 5.35
CA PHE A 17 11.69 -4.91 6.36
C PHE A 17 12.79 -4.33 7.25
N THR A 18 13.82 -3.75 6.65
CA THR A 18 14.98 -3.20 7.37
C THR A 18 14.55 -2.06 8.30
N LEU A 19 13.76 -1.11 7.78
CA LEU A 19 13.28 0.03 8.56
C LEU A 19 12.39 -0.42 9.73
N THR A 20 11.48 -1.36 9.48
CA THR A 20 10.61 -1.90 10.56
C THR A 20 11.44 -2.60 11.62
N ARG A 21 12.42 -3.41 11.23
CA ARG A 21 13.34 -4.09 12.16
C ARG A 21 14.11 -3.08 13.01
N ASP A 22 14.70 -2.09 12.39
CA ASP A 22 15.59 -1.13 13.06
C ASP A 22 14.80 -0.17 13.98
N LEU A 23 13.55 0.13 13.63
CA LEU A 23 12.66 0.94 14.45
C LEU A 23 11.93 0.16 15.56
N MET A 24 12.10 -1.18 15.64
CA MET A 24 11.40 -2.00 16.65
C MET A 24 11.58 -1.53 18.10
N PRO A 25 12.75 -1.06 18.56
CA PRO A 25 12.89 -0.54 19.92
C PRO A 25 11.96 0.65 20.18
N LEU A 26 11.84 1.57 19.20
CA LEU A 26 10.96 2.74 19.26
C LEU A 26 9.48 2.36 19.15
N LEU A 27 9.15 1.44 18.24
CA LEU A 27 7.78 0.97 18.04
C LEU A 27 7.21 0.28 19.29
N LYS A 28 8.05 -0.37 20.09
CA LYS A 28 7.63 -0.98 21.38
C LYS A 28 7.50 0.03 22.50
N GLN A 29 8.16 1.18 22.39
CA GLN A 29 8.17 2.16 23.46
C GLN A 29 6.79 2.81 23.61
N GLY A 30 6.11 2.52 24.72
CA GLY A 30 4.75 3.02 24.98
C GLY A 30 3.64 2.30 24.22
N ALA A 31 3.94 1.27 23.44
CA ALA A 31 2.94 0.45 22.77
C ALA A 31 2.17 -0.42 23.77
N SER A 32 0.85 -0.52 23.60
CA SER A 32 -0.02 -1.40 24.37
C SER A 32 -1.13 -1.96 23.49
N GLN A 33 -1.88 -2.95 24.00
CA GLN A 33 -3.06 -3.46 23.29
C GLN A 33 -4.17 -2.39 23.12
N GLN A 34 -4.25 -1.43 24.05
CA GLN A 34 -5.24 -0.35 24.00
C GLN A 34 -4.79 0.80 23.11
N ASN A 35 -3.49 1.00 22.99
CA ASN A 35 -2.88 2.03 22.14
C ASN A 35 -1.66 1.45 21.41
N PRO A 36 -1.85 0.63 20.37
CA PRO A 36 -0.75 0.03 19.64
C PRO A 36 0.05 1.07 18.83
N SER A 37 1.33 0.82 18.67
CA SER A 37 2.11 1.48 17.62
C SER A 37 1.67 1.00 16.23
N ARG A 38 1.84 1.84 15.22
CA ARG A 38 1.30 1.58 13.89
C ARG A 38 2.37 1.62 12.83
N VAL A 39 2.40 0.59 12.00
CA VAL A 39 3.17 0.54 10.75
C VAL A 39 2.18 0.53 9.59
N ILE A 40 2.29 1.51 8.70
CA ILE A 40 1.45 1.63 7.50
C ILE A 40 2.35 1.52 6.29
N ASN A 41 2.26 0.41 5.59
CA ASN A 41 3.02 0.16 4.37
C ASN A 41 2.25 0.67 3.15
N ILE A 42 2.97 1.14 2.14
CA ILE A 42 2.38 1.54 0.87
C ILE A 42 2.59 0.44 -0.17
N GLY A 43 1.51 -0.29 -0.42
CA GLY A 43 1.42 -1.29 -1.47
C GLY A 43 1.07 -0.69 -2.83
N SER A 44 0.27 -1.41 -3.59
CA SER A 44 -0.37 -1.00 -4.86
C SER A 44 -1.46 -2.00 -5.22
N ILE A 45 -2.47 -1.58 -5.98
CA ILE A 45 -3.40 -2.54 -6.60
C ILE A 45 -2.71 -3.50 -7.57
N ASP A 46 -1.54 -3.15 -8.11
CA ASP A 46 -0.74 -4.07 -8.93
C ASP A 46 -0.11 -5.23 -8.13
N GLY A 47 -0.19 -5.20 -6.81
CA GLY A 47 0.07 -6.35 -5.95
C GLY A 47 -1.19 -7.17 -5.61
N LEU A 48 -2.39 -6.71 -6.00
CA LEU A 48 -3.67 -7.40 -5.79
C LEU A 48 -4.22 -8.01 -7.07
N ARG A 49 -3.91 -7.41 -8.20
CA ARG A 49 -4.33 -7.82 -9.54
C ARG A 49 -3.16 -7.77 -10.52
N VAL A 50 -3.31 -8.46 -11.64
CA VAL A 50 -2.32 -8.35 -12.73
C VAL A 50 -2.48 -7.00 -13.43
N SER A 51 -1.38 -6.27 -13.56
CA SER A 51 -1.32 -5.03 -14.35
C SER A 51 -1.38 -5.34 -15.84
N THR A 52 -1.95 -4.41 -16.61
CA THR A 52 -1.88 -4.44 -18.09
C THR A 52 -0.59 -3.83 -18.61
N MET A 53 0.27 -3.31 -17.71
CA MET A 53 1.57 -2.71 -18.06
C MET A 53 2.69 -3.72 -17.80
N ASP A 54 3.77 -3.63 -18.56
CA ASP A 54 4.98 -4.47 -18.40
C ASP A 54 5.81 -4.00 -17.20
N ASN A 55 5.23 -4.11 -16.01
CA ASN A 55 5.83 -3.68 -14.75
C ASN A 55 6.14 -4.86 -13.80
N PHE A 56 6.72 -5.93 -14.33
CA PHE A 56 6.93 -7.21 -13.63
C PHE A 56 7.58 -7.06 -12.25
N ALA A 57 8.70 -6.35 -12.16
CA ALA A 57 9.39 -6.11 -10.89
C ALA A 57 8.53 -5.33 -9.89
N TYR A 58 7.81 -4.30 -10.37
CA TYR A 58 6.94 -3.49 -9.54
C TYR A 58 5.78 -4.30 -8.97
N GLY A 59 5.02 -4.97 -9.84
CA GLY A 59 3.89 -5.82 -9.41
C GLY A 59 4.33 -6.90 -8.41
N ALA A 60 5.43 -7.61 -8.72
CA ALA A 60 6.00 -8.61 -7.82
C ALA A 60 6.40 -8.00 -6.48
N SER A 61 7.07 -6.84 -6.47
CA SER A 61 7.48 -6.16 -5.24
C SER A 61 6.27 -5.74 -4.40
N LYS A 62 5.20 -5.24 -5.02
CA LYS A 62 3.99 -4.82 -4.30
C LYS A 62 3.20 -6.00 -3.73
N ALA A 63 3.15 -7.12 -4.43
CA ALA A 63 2.62 -8.38 -3.89
C ALA A 63 3.46 -8.86 -2.68
N ALA A 64 4.79 -8.77 -2.77
CA ALA A 64 5.68 -9.09 -1.67
C ALA A 64 5.46 -8.16 -0.45
N VAL A 65 5.25 -6.86 -0.65
CA VAL A 65 4.89 -5.91 0.43
C VAL A 65 3.59 -6.32 1.11
N HIS A 66 2.58 -6.75 0.35
CA HIS A 66 1.30 -7.20 0.92
C HIS A 66 1.49 -8.44 1.80
N PHE A 67 2.28 -9.41 1.34
CA PHE A 67 2.56 -10.60 2.12
C PHE A 67 3.45 -10.29 3.33
N LEU A 68 4.47 -9.47 3.19
CA LEU A 68 5.34 -9.00 4.28
C LEU A 68 4.51 -8.29 5.37
N THR A 69 3.55 -7.45 4.97
CA THR A 69 2.62 -6.79 5.90
C THR A 69 1.90 -7.79 6.80
N LYS A 70 1.37 -8.87 6.23
CA LYS A 70 0.69 -9.94 7.00
C LYS A 70 1.65 -10.67 7.93
N ASN A 71 2.86 -10.98 7.46
CA ASN A 71 3.89 -11.62 8.27
C ASN A 71 4.30 -10.75 9.46
N LEU A 72 4.58 -9.47 9.20
CA LEU A 72 4.94 -8.51 10.25
C LEU A 72 3.78 -8.35 11.25
N ALA A 73 2.55 -8.25 10.79
CA ALA A 73 1.37 -8.14 11.64
C ALA A 73 1.25 -9.30 12.62
N LEU A 74 1.41 -10.54 12.11
CA LEU A 74 1.36 -11.76 12.95
C LEU A 74 2.45 -11.76 14.03
N ARG A 75 3.65 -11.29 13.70
CA ARG A 75 4.82 -11.32 14.58
C ARG A 75 4.89 -10.14 15.56
N LEU A 76 4.32 -9.00 15.17
CA LEU A 76 4.42 -7.75 15.92
C LEU A 76 3.15 -7.46 16.74
N GLY A 77 2.01 -8.02 16.38
CA GLY A 77 0.76 -7.89 17.14
C GLY A 77 0.90 -8.20 18.64
N PRO A 78 1.52 -9.34 19.03
CA PRO A 78 1.78 -9.63 20.45
C PRO A 78 2.67 -8.61 21.17
N LYS A 79 3.38 -7.76 20.41
CA LYS A 79 4.26 -6.68 20.91
C LYS A 79 3.58 -5.31 20.96
N GLY A 80 2.25 -5.27 20.71
CA GLY A 80 1.50 -4.03 20.68
C GLY A 80 1.72 -3.18 19.41
N VAL A 81 2.10 -3.81 18.29
CA VAL A 81 2.32 -3.10 17.02
C VAL A 81 1.38 -3.65 15.96
N THR A 82 0.53 -2.78 15.40
CA THR A 82 -0.29 -3.13 14.23
C THR A 82 0.47 -2.83 12.94
N VAL A 83 0.28 -3.67 11.93
CA VAL A 83 0.91 -3.50 10.61
C VAL A 83 -0.16 -3.69 9.54
N ASN A 84 -0.43 -2.64 8.77
CA ASN A 84 -1.40 -2.66 7.67
C ASN A 84 -0.78 -2.06 6.41
N ALA A 85 -1.38 -2.30 5.27
CA ALA A 85 -0.97 -1.70 4.00
C ALA A 85 -2.15 -0.97 3.34
N ILE A 86 -1.85 0.16 2.73
CA ILE A 86 -2.72 0.80 1.75
C ILE A 86 -2.25 0.33 0.37
N ALA A 87 -3.17 -0.11 -0.47
CA ALA A 87 -2.93 -0.47 -1.86
C ALA A 87 -3.60 0.56 -2.79
N PRO A 88 -2.91 1.67 -3.13
CA PRO A 88 -3.47 2.70 -3.98
C PRO A 88 -3.70 2.21 -5.42
N GLY A 89 -4.75 2.74 -6.05
CA GLY A 89 -4.93 2.75 -7.49
C GLY A 89 -4.21 3.94 -8.15
N ALA A 90 -4.82 4.50 -9.18
CA ALA A 90 -4.30 5.69 -9.83
C ALA A 90 -4.56 6.94 -8.98
N PHE A 91 -3.48 7.65 -8.66
CA PHE A 91 -3.45 8.93 -7.96
C PHE A 91 -2.56 9.90 -8.71
N GLN A 92 -2.87 11.18 -8.64
CA GLN A 92 -1.96 12.19 -9.15
C GLN A 92 -0.66 12.19 -8.34
N SER A 93 0.46 11.97 -9.01
CA SER A 93 1.80 11.95 -8.40
C SER A 93 2.87 12.16 -9.47
N ASN A 94 4.07 12.57 -9.07
CA ASN A 94 5.18 12.74 -10.01
C ASN A 94 5.46 11.48 -10.83
N MET A 95 5.29 10.30 -10.24
CA MET A 95 5.46 9.01 -10.93
C MET A 95 4.37 8.77 -11.97
N MET A 96 3.17 9.26 -11.76
CA MET A 96 2.02 9.02 -12.64
C MET A 96 1.80 10.14 -13.66
N ASN A 97 2.46 11.30 -13.53
CA ASN A 97 2.19 12.45 -14.40
C ASN A 97 2.23 12.10 -15.89
N ALA A 98 3.32 11.48 -16.37
CA ALA A 98 3.45 11.13 -17.79
C ALA A 98 2.40 10.10 -18.26
N THR A 99 1.92 9.25 -17.37
CA THR A 99 0.85 8.29 -17.67
C THR A 99 -0.50 9.00 -17.69
N LEU A 100 -0.78 9.87 -16.72
CA LEU A 100 -2.02 10.62 -16.63
C LEU A 100 -2.17 11.61 -17.79
N GLU A 101 -1.11 12.32 -18.19
CA GLU A 101 -1.12 13.20 -19.36
C GLU A 101 -1.62 12.50 -20.64
N LYS A 102 -1.38 11.19 -20.78
CA LYS A 102 -1.73 10.43 -21.98
C LYS A 102 -3.02 9.61 -21.85
N PHE A 103 -3.33 9.16 -20.64
CA PHE A 103 -4.32 8.11 -20.43
C PHE A 103 -5.32 8.41 -19.31
N GLN A 104 -5.37 9.63 -18.78
CA GLN A 104 -6.25 9.95 -17.64
C GLN A 104 -7.71 9.61 -17.95
N ASP A 105 -8.24 10.08 -19.07
CA ASP A 105 -9.64 9.85 -19.45
C ASP A 105 -9.98 8.36 -19.52
N LYS A 106 -9.04 7.55 -20.06
CA LYS A 106 -9.20 6.10 -20.13
C LYS A 106 -9.17 5.47 -18.73
N ILE A 107 -8.24 5.91 -17.87
CA ILE A 107 -8.13 5.40 -16.49
C ILE A 107 -9.40 5.72 -15.72
N GLU A 108 -9.93 6.91 -15.86
CA GLU A 108 -11.16 7.35 -15.20
C GLU A 108 -12.39 6.63 -15.75
N SER A 109 -12.51 6.47 -17.06
CA SER A 109 -13.64 5.76 -17.67
C SER A 109 -13.69 4.28 -17.28
N GLU A 110 -12.53 3.65 -17.04
CA GLU A 110 -12.45 2.27 -16.59
C GLU A 110 -12.60 2.12 -15.06
N ASN A 111 -12.55 3.22 -14.30
CA ASN A 111 -12.69 3.19 -12.85
C ASN A 111 -14.17 3.16 -12.46
N PRO A 112 -14.63 2.23 -11.59
CA PRO A 112 -16.00 2.20 -11.13
C PRO A 112 -16.52 3.53 -10.56
N LEU A 113 -15.68 4.30 -9.84
CA LEU A 113 -16.06 5.63 -9.34
C LEU A 113 -15.86 6.76 -10.36
N GLY A 114 -15.37 6.48 -11.57
CA GLY A 114 -15.24 7.44 -12.66
C GLY A 114 -14.20 8.54 -12.44
N ARG A 115 -13.25 8.34 -11.55
CA ARG A 115 -12.17 9.30 -11.25
C ARG A 115 -10.90 8.63 -10.75
N ILE A 116 -9.80 9.34 -10.75
CA ILE A 116 -8.59 8.99 -9.99
C ILE A 116 -8.74 9.41 -8.53
N GLY A 117 -7.91 8.87 -7.67
CA GLY A 117 -7.85 9.26 -6.26
C GLY A 117 -7.22 10.63 -6.05
N SER A 118 -7.68 11.33 -5.01
CA SER A 118 -7.15 12.63 -4.57
C SER A 118 -6.27 12.50 -3.33
N PRO A 119 -5.46 13.53 -3.00
CA PRO A 119 -4.70 13.55 -1.75
C PRO A 119 -5.59 13.37 -0.51
N GLU A 120 -6.83 13.89 -0.52
CA GLU A 120 -7.79 13.78 0.58
C GLU A 120 -8.26 12.33 0.78
N ASP A 121 -8.45 11.56 -0.30
CA ASP A 121 -8.78 10.15 -0.23
C ASP A 121 -7.66 9.37 0.49
N MET A 122 -6.40 9.65 0.13
CA MET A 122 -5.24 9.03 0.77
C MET A 122 -5.11 9.45 2.24
N ALA A 123 -5.25 10.74 2.53
CA ALA A 123 -5.16 11.28 3.87
C ALA A 123 -6.23 10.69 4.80
N GLY A 124 -7.46 10.54 4.32
CA GLY A 124 -8.56 9.95 5.10
C GLY A 124 -8.25 8.54 5.58
N LEU A 125 -7.78 7.66 4.68
CA LEU A 125 -7.42 6.29 5.06
C LEU A 125 -6.15 6.25 5.92
N ALA A 126 -5.15 7.07 5.61
CA ALA A 126 -3.92 7.13 6.40
C ALA A 126 -4.21 7.61 7.83
N LEU A 127 -5.03 8.63 8.02
CA LEU A 127 -5.47 9.11 9.33
C LEU A 127 -6.27 8.05 10.09
N TYR A 128 -7.19 7.36 9.41
CA TYR A 128 -7.90 6.24 10.04
C TYR A 128 -6.93 5.19 10.56
N LEU A 129 -6.00 4.73 9.73
CA LEU A 129 -5.02 3.71 10.12
C LEU A 129 -4.03 4.19 11.18
N ALA A 130 -3.72 5.48 11.22
CA ALA A 130 -2.84 6.09 12.22
C ALA A 130 -3.54 6.38 13.56
N SER A 131 -4.86 6.36 13.59
CA SER A 131 -5.66 6.70 14.77
C SER A 131 -6.03 5.47 15.62
N ASN A 132 -6.61 5.72 16.81
CA ASN A 132 -7.18 4.67 17.66
C ASN A 132 -8.42 4.00 17.06
N ALA A 133 -9.04 4.57 16.03
CA ALA A 133 -10.18 3.95 15.36
C ALA A 133 -9.81 2.60 14.70
N SER A 134 -8.54 2.43 14.31
CA SER A 134 -8.02 1.20 13.72
C SER A 134 -7.28 0.27 14.69
N ARG A 135 -7.32 0.54 16.02
CA ARG A 135 -6.50 -0.21 17.00
C ARG A 135 -6.70 -1.73 17.02
N TYR A 136 -7.82 -2.21 16.48
CA TYR A 136 -8.14 -3.64 16.38
C TYR A 136 -7.94 -4.19 14.95
N MET A 137 -7.24 -3.42 14.09
CA MET A 137 -6.97 -3.79 12.70
C MET A 137 -5.47 -4.04 12.51
N THR A 138 -5.11 -5.24 12.07
CA THR A 138 -3.72 -5.58 11.70
C THR A 138 -3.71 -6.64 10.60
N GLY A 139 -2.67 -6.65 9.79
CA GLY A 139 -2.49 -7.59 8.68
C GLY A 139 -3.38 -7.30 7.46
N GLN A 140 -4.04 -6.16 7.41
CA GLN A 140 -4.93 -5.80 6.30
C GLN A 140 -4.16 -5.15 5.16
N VAL A 141 -4.60 -5.45 3.94
CA VAL A 141 -4.22 -4.74 2.71
C VAL A 141 -5.48 -4.10 2.18
N ILE A 142 -5.56 -2.79 2.26
CA ILE A 142 -6.77 -2.04 1.95
C ILE A 142 -6.59 -1.37 0.59
N ALA A 143 -7.36 -1.81 -0.40
CA ALA A 143 -7.40 -1.16 -1.70
C ALA A 143 -8.04 0.22 -1.57
N LEU A 144 -7.38 1.23 -2.13
CA LEU A 144 -7.86 2.60 -2.23
C LEU A 144 -7.77 3.02 -3.70
N ASP A 145 -8.76 2.62 -4.49
CA ASP A 145 -8.61 2.61 -5.95
C ASP A 145 -9.93 2.85 -6.70
N GLY A 146 -10.99 3.24 -5.99
CA GLY A 146 -12.31 3.44 -6.59
C GLY A 146 -12.96 2.16 -7.13
N GLY A 147 -12.51 0.97 -6.66
CA GLY A 147 -13.02 -0.33 -7.09
C GLY A 147 -12.27 -0.93 -8.30
N ARG A 148 -11.21 -0.29 -8.78
CA ARG A 148 -10.50 -0.71 -10.01
C ARG A 148 -9.90 -2.12 -9.93
N HIS A 149 -9.51 -2.59 -8.72
CA HIS A 149 -8.93 -3.92 -8.54
C HIS A 149 -9.95 -5.06 -8.69
N ILE A 150 -11.24 -4.79 -8.52
CA ILE A 150 -12.29 -5.80 -8.67
C ILE A 150 -12.84 -5.88 -10.10
N GLY A 151 -12.56 -4.89 -10.94
CA GLY A 151 -12.99 -4.87 -12.32
C GLY A 151 -12.92 -3.49 -12.96
N ALA A 152 -13.27 -3.43 -14.23
CA ALA A 152 -13.54 -2.19 -14.94
C ALA A 152 -15.01 -1.81 -14.77
N ARG A 153 -15.29 -0.51 -14.88
CA ARG A 153 -16.66 0.00 -14.94
C ARG A 153 -17.44 -0.71 -16.06
N GLN A 154 -18.63 -1.12 -15.75
CA GLN A 154 -19.60 -1.66 -16.71
C GLN A 154 -20.66 -0.59 -16.94
N ASP A 155 -20.98 -0.36 -18.19
CA ASP A 155 -22.04 0.57 -18.62
C ASP A 155 -23.43 0.01 -18.32
#